data_4a33150a69074cf63559085253498b19
#
_entry.id   4a33150a69074cf63559085253498b19
#
_cell.length_a   1.000
_cell.length_b   1.000
_cell.length_c   1.000
_cell.angle_alpha   90.00
_cell.angle_beta   90.00
_cell.angle_gamma   90.00
#
_symmetry.space_group_name_H-M   'P 1'
#
loop_
_entity.id
_entity.type
_entity.pdbx_description
1 polymer ?
#
loop_
_entity_poly.entity_id
_entity_poly.type
_entity_poly.pdbx_seq_one_letter_code
_entity_poly.pdbx_strand_id
1 'polypeptide(L)'
;MNCLKKICITLFLFLIIFVSGCTSTYASTIPDTYSSACLLMEESTGKILYSKNANSIMYPASTTKIMTAILTLENCKLSDTAVVSHNAVFSIPSGYSTASLVEGEVLTIEQLLNVLLIPSANDAAVVLAEHIAGSVEAFSDMMNSKAVELGCLNTHFVNPNGIHNENHYSTAYDLALIGRYAMQFPTFKEISSKTRYTLPITNAYSKEDRIFNTTNDLIKPNYSSSPTNYYYKYATGGKTGYTDPAGQCIVATATKDNISLIAVTLHGDFTEDNLSQRALDCKALFEYGFNNFSMVSIAQKGDVASNMKVPNATKDSSSLDLLYSDDIYAFVPNGFDTSSVTPNIKLSSAFAPIAQDTVLGTISYDIDGSNYSCNLLASHEVYKNQFAKTAMELALLLIFLILLSKVLKRKKRRKNYRKKPKK
;
A
#
# COMPACT_ATOMS: atom_id res chain seq x y z
N MET A 1 -12.08 -28.81 59.51
CA MET A 1 -12.61 -28.54 58.14
C MET A 1 -12.23 -27.17 57.56
N ASN A 2 -12.05 -26.12 58.33
CA ASN A 2 -11.74 -24.77 57.82
C ASN A 2 -10.24 -24.53 57.39
N CYS A 3 -9.32 -25.30 57.95
CA CYS A 3 -7.88 -25.12 57.65
C CYS A 3 -7.53 -25.73 56.27
N LEU A 4 -8.08 -26.90 55.97
CA LEU A 4 -7.85 -27.58 54.69
C LEU A 4 -8.46 -26.81 53.49
N LYS A 5 -9.64 -26.20 53.69
CA LYS A 5 -10.26 -25.33 52.64
C LYS A 5 -9.44 -24.07 52.35
N LYS A 6 -8.84 -23.46 53.37
CA LYS A 6 -7.95 -22.27 53.17
C LYS A 6 -6.66 -22.66 52.43
N ILE A 7 -6.07 -23.81 52.77
CA ILE A 7 -4.84 -24.32 52.07
C ILE A 7 -5.16 -24.65 50.60
N CYS A 8 -6.32 -25.28 50.29
CA CYS A 8 -6.71 -25.57 48.92
C CYS A 8 -6.99 -24.31 48.10
N ILE A 9 -7.63 -23.28 48.70
CA ILE A 9 -7.91 -22.00 48.04
C ILE A 9 -6.58 -21.25 47.76
N THR A 10 -5.65 -21.26 48.71
CA THR A 10 -4.34 -20.61 48.53
C THR A 10 -3.49 -21.31 47.46
N LEU A 11 -3.51 -22.65 47.41
CA LEU A 11 -2.85 -23.44 46.37
C LEU A 11 -3.49 -23.24 44.99
N PHE A 12 -4.81 -23.11 44.92
CA PHE A 12 -5.54 -22.84 43.67
C PHE A 12 -5.26 -21.41 43.13
N LEU A 13 -5.21 -20.41 44.04
CA LEU A 13 -4.79 -19.04 43.69
C LEU A 13 -3.32 -18.98 43.22
N PHE A 14 -2.41 -19.72 43.86
CA PHE A 14 -1.01 -19.82 43.42
C PHE A 14 -0.87 -20.52 42.06
N LEU A 15 -1.69 -21.55 41.78
CA LEU A 15 -1.74 -22.25 40.49
C LEU A 15 -2.26 -21.33 39.37
N ILE A 16 -3.27 -20.47 39.64
CA ILE A 16 -3.79 -19.49 38.70
C ILE A 16 -2.74 -18.41 38.37
N ILE A 17 -2.00 -17.95 39.39
CA ILE A 17 -0.93 -16.95 39.17
C ILE A 17 0.25 -17.55 38.41
N PHE A 18 0.53 -18.84 38.57
CA PHE A 18 1.64 -19.51 37.85
C PHE A 18 1.29 -19.83 36.39
N VAL A 19 0.00 -20.04 36.05
CA VAL A 19 -0.47 -20.27 34.68
C VAL A 19 -0.59 -18.96 33.90
N SER A 20 -0.77 -17.83 34.58
CA SER A 20 -0.89 -16.49 33.94
C SER A 20 0.47 -15.84 33.62
N GLY A 21 1.60 -16.45 33.99
CA GLY A 21 2.94 -15.85 33.89
C GLY A 21 3.85 -16.38 32.77
N CYS A 22 3.43 -17.39 32.02
CA CYS A 22 4.23 -17.88 30.86
C CYS A 22 3.67 -17.40 29.54
N THR A 23 3.66 -16.10 29.31
CA THR A 23 3.81 -15.62 27.93
C THR A 23 5.25 -15.87 27.53
N SER A 24 5.50 -17.00 26.89
CA SER A 24 6.76 -17.23 26.19
C SER A 24 6.88 -16.15 25.12
N THR A 25 7.56 -15.06 25.42
CA THR A 25 8.11 -14.19 24.38
C THR A 25 9.15 -15.05 23.66
N TYR A 26 8.71 -15.79 22.66
CA TYR A 26 9.63 -16.30 21.65
C TYR A 26 10.27 -15.06 21.03
N ALA A 27 11.51 -14.77 21.39
CA ALA A 27 12.35 -13.92 20.56
C ALA A 27 12.45 -14.65 19.23
N SER A 28 11.70 -14.18 18.24
CA SER A 28 11.70 -14.80 16.93
C SER A 28 13.06 -14.56 16.32
N THR A 29 13.76 -15.64 16.06
CA THR A 29 15.07 -15.60 15.40
C THR A 29 14.88 -15.01 13.99
N ILE A 30 15.76 -14.09 13.62
CA ILE A 30 15.87 -13.61 12.24
C ILE A 30 16.03 -14.83 11.34
N PRO A 31 15.22 -15.00 10.27
CA PRO A 31 15.29 -16.19 9.44
C PRO A 31 16.64 -16.28 8.73
N ASP A 32 17.25 -17.45 8.77
CA ASP A 32 18.37 -17.79 7.91
C ASP A 32 17.81 -18.28 6.57
N THR A 33 18.04 -17.50 5.51
CA THR A 33 17.52 -17.78 4.17
C THR A 33 18.58 -18.38 3.27
N TYR A 34 18.18 -19.34 2.44
CA TYR A 34 19.07 -20.02 1.48
C TYR A 34 19.41 -19.12 0.29
N SER A 35 18.41 -18.47 -0.31
CA SER A 35 18.56 -17.64 -1.52
C SER A 35 19.59 -16.52 -1.31
N SER A 36 20.29 -16.16 -2.39
CA SER A 36 21.41 -15.21 -2.36
C SER A 36 20.97 -13.79 -2.00
N ALA A 37 19.78 -13.38 -2.45
CA ALA A 37 19.16 -12.10 -2.09
C ALA A 37 17.71 -12.29 -1.68
N CYS A 38 17.33 -11.69 -0.55
CA CYS A 38 15.98 -11.79 0.00
C CYS A 38 15.53 -10.44 0.56
N LEU A 39 14.22 -10.21 0.49
CA LEU A 39 13.58 -9.05 1.10
C LEU A 39 12.17 -9.43 1.58
N LEU A 40 11.77 -8.91 2.74
CA LEU A 40 10.39 -8.91 3.21
C LEU A 40 9.94 -7.47 3.42
N MET A 41 8.80 -7.12 2.85
CA MET A 41 8.20 -5.78 2.92
C MET A 41 6.75 -5.87 3.38
N GLU A 42 6.31 -4.94 4.21
CA GLU A 42 4.89 -4.73 4.48
C GLU A 42 4.27 -3.93 3.32
N GLU A 43 3.14 -4.42 2.76
CA GLU A 43 2.55 -3.92 1.50
C GLU A 43 2.07 -2.47 1.60
N SER A 44 1.37 -2.10 2.68
CA SER A 44 0.70 -0.81 2.78
C SER A 44 1.67 0.35 2.96
N THR A 45 2.65 0.20 3.84
CA THR A 45 3.64 1.24 4.17
C THR A 45 4.90 1.18 3.31
N GLY A 46 5.22 0.01 2.76
CA GLY A 46 6.51 -0.26 2.12
C GLY A 46 7.66 -0.49 3.11
N LYS A 47 7.35 -0.68 4.39
CA LYS A 47 8.35 -0.92 5.42
C LYS A 47 9.09 -2.24 5.19
N ILE A 48 10.42 -2.18 5.22
CA ILE A 48 11.27 -3.36 5.09
C ILE A 48 11.40 -4.03 6.46
N LEU A 49 11.06 -5.32 6.53
CA LEU A 49 11.10 -6.12 7.74
C LEU A 49 12.33 -7.03 7.79
N TYR A 50 12.80 -7.45 6.63
CA TYR A 50 13.99 -8.28 6.46
C TYR A 50 14.70 -7.92 5.16
N SER A 51 16.02 -7.94 5.19
CA SER A 51 16.86 -7.62 4.03
C SER A 51 18.16 -8.44 4.08
N LYS A 52 18.40 -9.21 3.03
CA LYS A 52 19.67 -9.90 2.77
C LYS A 52 20.07 -9.61 1.34
N ASN A 53 21.19 -8.90 1.13
CA ASN A 53 21.70 -8.54 -0.19
C ASN A 53 20.63 -7.91 -1.13
N ALA A 54 19.64 -7.20 -0.57
CA ALA A 54 18.43 -6.79 -1.28
C ALA A 54 18.69 -5.83 -2.44
N ASN A 55 19.83 -5.12 -2.44
CA ASN A 55 20.24 -4.20 -3.50
C ASN A 55 21.26 -4.80 -4.48
N SER A 56 21.62 -6.08 -4.32
CA SER A 56 22.52 -6.75 -5.26
C SER A 56 21.84 -6.98 -6.61
N ILE A 57 22.56 -6.68 -7.69
CA ILE A 57 22.11 -6.93 -9.07
C ILE A 57 21.98 -8.45 -9.26
N MET A 58 20.79 -8.87 -9.69
CA MET A 58 20.42 -10.26 -9.94
C MET A 58 19.59 -10.37 -11.21
N TYR A 59 19.53 -11.56 -11.80
CA TYR A 59 18.64 -11.85 -12.94
C TYR A 59 17.25 -12.20 -12.42
N PRO A 60 16.20 -11.46 -12.84
CA PRO A 60 14.84 -11.62 -12.30
C PRO A 60 14.11 -12.84 -12.89
N ALA A 61 14.55 -13.39 -14.01
CA ALA A 61 13.82 -14.39 -14.77
C ALA A 61 12.34 -13.97 -14.98
N SER A 62 11.40 -14.91 -14.95
CA SER A 62 9.99 -14.64 -15.20
C SER A 62 9.27 -13.81 -14.13
N THR A 63 9.93 -13.35 -13.05
CA THR A 63 9.34 -12.31 -12.19
C THR A 63 9.19 -10.98 -12.94
N THR A 64 9.93 -10.77 -14.03
CA THR A 64 9.77 -9.70 -15.03
C THR A 64 8.32 -9.54 -15.49
N LYS A 65 7.56 -10.63 -15.61
CA LYS A 65 6.15 -10.62 -16.07
C LYS A 65 5.20 -9.85 -15.15
N ILE A 66 5.63 -9.52 -13.94
CA ILE A 66 4.88 -8.59 -13.08
C ILE A 66 4.83 -7.21 -13.73
N MET A 67 5.96 -6.70 -14.23
CA MET A 67 6.02 -5.42 -14.94
C MET A 67 5.21 -5.47 -16.24
N THR A 68 5.25 -6.57 -16.97
CA THR A 68 4.43 -6.78 -18.17
C THR A 68 2.94 -6.72 -17.84
N ALA A 69 2.52 -7.36 -16.74
CA ALA A 69 1.13 -7.30 -16.30
C ALA A 69 0.71 -5.89 -15.85
N ILE A 70 1.58 -5.16 -15.15
CA ILE A 70 1.33 -3.75 -14.76
C ILE A 70 1.05 -2.91 -16.00
N LEU A 71 1.96 -2.90 -16.97
CA LEU A 71 1.80 -2.10 -18.18
C LEU A 71 0.57 -2.53 -19.00
N THR A 72 0.25 -3.82 -19.00
CA THR A 72 -0.97 -4.32 -19.65
C THR A 72 -2.22 -3.76 -18.97
N LEU A 73 -2.29 -3.78 -17.64
CA LEU A 73 -3.43 -3.30 -16.87
C LEU A 73 -3.59 -1.78 -16.92
N GLU A 74 -2.50 -1.04 -17.14
CA GLU A 74 -2.54 0.41 -17.29
C GLU A 74 -2.97 0.86 -18.70
N ASN A 75 -2.70 0.06 -19.75
CA ASN A 75 -2.87 0.49 -21.14
C ASN A 75 -4.02 -0.21 -21.89
N CYS A 76 -4.58 -1.30 -21.36
CA CYS A 76 -5.61 -2.08 -22.05
C CYS A 76 -6.84 -2.33 -21.19
N LYS A 77 -7.99 -2.52 -21.83
CA LYS A 77 -9.17 -3.09 -21.19
C LYS A 77 -9.08 -4.63 -21.26
N LEU A 78 -9.60 -5.31 -20.27
CA LEU A 78 -9.59 -6.78 -20.22
C LEU A 78 -10.33 -7.42 -21.41
N SER A 79 -11.33 -6.73 -21.96
CA SER A 79 -12.12 -7.16 -23.12
C SER A 79 -11.46 -6.88 -24.48
N ASP A 80 -10.40 -6.07 -24.52
CA ASP A 80 -9.69 -5.81 -25.77
C ASP A 80 -9.06 -7.12 -26.27
N THR A 81 -8.84 -7.23 -27.59
CA THR A 81 -8.29 -8.44 -28.18
C THR A 81 -6.97 -8.15 -28.87
N ALA A 82 -6.03 -9.08 -28.74
CA ALA A 82 -4.75 -9.07 -29.44
C ALA A 82 -4.62 -10.28 -30.36
N VAL A 83 -3.91 -10.09 -31.46
CA VAL A 83 -3.61 -11.15 -32.44
C VAL A 83 -2.21 -11.66 -32.17
N VAL A 84 -2.05 -12.97 -32.09
CA VAL A 84 -0.75 -13.62 -31.91
C VAL A 84 0.07 -13.47 -33.20
N SER A 85 1.22 -12.82 -33.09
CA SER A 85 2.13 -12.62 -34.20
C SER A 85 3.01 -13.84 -34.47
N HIS A 86 3.64 -13.87 -35.63
CA HIS A 86 4.70 -14.83 -35.94
C HIS A 86 5.84 -14.76 -34.92
N ASN A 87 6.30 -13.55 -34.57
CA ASN A 87 7.38 -13.34 -33.61
C ASN A 87 7.03 -13.91 -32.23
N ALA A 88 5.80 -13.70 -31.73
CA ALA A 88 5.37 -14.21 -30.43
C ALA A 88 5.48 -15.74 -30.32
N VAL A 89 5.25 -16.46 -31.42
CA VAL A 89 5.33 -17.93 -31.47
C VAL A 89 6.79 -18.40 -31.63
N PHE A 90 7.52 -17.81 -32.55
CA PHE A 90 8.81 -18.37 -33.01
C PHE A 90 10.04 -17.73 -32.37
N SER A 91 9.94 -16.62 -31.66
CA SER A 91 11.07 -16.01 -30.94
C SER A 91 11.39 -16.70 -29.60
N ILE A 92 10.48 -17.56 -29.10
CA ILE A 92 10.66 -18.23 -27.81
C ILE A 92 11.55 -19.48 -28.00
N PRO A 93 12.73 -19.55 -27.37
CA PRO A 93 13.58 -20.73 -27.48
C PRO A 93 12.91 -21.98 -26.92
N SER A 94 13.27 -23.15 -27.47
CA SER A 94 12.79 -24.43 -26.97
C SER A 94 13.15 -24.62 -25.49
N GLY A 95 12.25 -25.22 -24.72
CA GLY A 95 12.41 -25.48 -23.29
C GLY A 95 11.86 -24.37 -22.37
N TYR A 96 11.51 -23.20 -22.92
CA TYR A 96 10.85 -22.15 -22.13
C TYR A 96 9.33 -22.34 -22.09
N SER A 97 8.70 -21.91 -20.99
CA SER A 97 7.24 -22.03 -20.80
C SER A 97 6.47 -21.21 -21.83
N THR A 98 5.48 -21.80 -22.50
CA THR A 98 4.56 -21.13 -23.43
C THR A 98 3.12 -21.56 -23.15
N ALA A 99 2.15 -20.82 -23.64
CA ALA A 99 0.76 -21.24 -23.70
C ALA A 99 0.43 -22.00 -24.99
N SER A 100 1.47 -22.34 -25.80
CA SER A 100 1.33 -22.95 -27.12
C SER A 100 0.38 -22.16 -28.01
N LEU A 101 0.57 -20.83 -28.01
CA LEU A 101 -0.22 -19.94 -28.86
C LEU A 101 0.11 -20.18 -30.33
N VAL A 102 -0.86 -19.96 -31.21
CA VAL A 102 -0.75 -20.19 -32.65
C VAL A 102 -0.80 -18.85 -33.36
N GLU A 103 0.05 -18.67 -34.39
CA GLU A 103 0.04 -17.47 -35.23
C GLU A 103 -1.38 -17.20 -35.78
N GLY A 104 -1.83 -15.96 -35.68
CA GLY A 104 -3.18 -15.54 -36.07
C GLY A 104 -4.27 -15.87 -35.04
N GLU A 105 -3.92 -16.46 -33.89
CA GLU A 105 -4.84 -16.68 -32.79
C GLU A 105 -5.27 -15.34 -32.19
N VAL A 106 -6.56 -15.18 -31.87
CA VAL A 106 -7.12 -13.97 -31.28
C VAL A 106 -7.54 -14.27 -29.84
N LEU A 107 -6.96 -13.53 -28.91
CA LEU A 107 -7.24 -13.68 -27.48
C LEU A 107 -7.59 -12.35 -26.85
N THR A 108 -8.44 -12.39 -25.81
CA THR A 108 -8.66 -11.20 -24.99
C THR A 108 -7.44 -10.90 -24.12
N ILE A 109 -7.29 -9.65 -23.71
CA ILE A 109 -6.24 -9.24 -22.75
C ILE A 109 -6.36 -10.04 -21.44
N GLU A 110 -7.59 -10.29 -20.98
CA GLU A 110 -7.80 -11.14 -19.80
C GLU A 110 -7.25 -12.56 -19.99
N GLN A 111 -7.50 -13.18 -21.14
CA GLN A 111 -6.97 -14.51 -21.45
C GLN A 111 -5.42 -14.50 -21.48
N LEU A 112 -4.82 -13.49 -22.10
CA LEU A 112 -3.38 -13.31 -22.15
C LEU A 112 -2.76 -13.10 -20.78
N LEU A 113 -3.36 -12.30 -19.91
CA LEU A 113 -2.90 -12.09 -18.53
C LEU A 113 -2.98 -13.36 -17.69
N ASN A 114 -4.03 -14.17 -17.88
CA ASN A 114 -4.15 -15.46 -17.17
C ASN A 114 -3.01 -16.42 -17.58
N VAL A 115 -2.73 -16.57 -18.86
CA VAL A 115 -1.63 -17.45 -19.30
C VAL A 115 -0.24 -16.84 -19.08
N LEU A 116 -0.12 -15.52 -18.99
CA LEU A 116 1.11 -14.82 -18.59
C LEU A 116 1.51 -15.16 -17.16
N LEU A 117 0.57 -15.05 -16.23
CA LEU A 117 0.85 -15.08 -14.78
C LEU A 117 0.78 -16.52 -14.23
N ILE A 118 -0.17 -17.34 -14.66
CA ILE A 118 -0.41 -18.68 -14.10
C ILE A 118 0.65 -19.68 -14.56
N PRO A 119 0.75 -20.07 -15.87
CA PRO A 119 1.78 -20.98 -16.35
C PRO A 119 3.09 -20.26 -16.73
N SER A 120 3.13 -18.93 -16.63
CA SER A 120 4.31 -18.14 -16.99
C SER A 120 4.62 -18.11 -18.49
N ALA A 121 3.61 -18.07 -19.35
CA ALA A 121 3.74 -18.12 -20.80
C ALA A 121 4.59 -16.97 -21.37
N ASN A 122 5.67 -17.30 -22.07
CA ASN A 122 6.57 -16.31 -22.69
C ASN A 122 6.02 -15.76 -24.00
N ASP A 123 5.31 -16.58 -24.78
CA ASP A 123 4.60 -16.19 -25.99
C ASP A 123 3.53 -15.11 -25.68
N ALA A 124 2.74 -15.29 -24.63
CA ALA A 124 1.75 -14.29 -24.20
C ALA A 124 2.41 -12.95 -23.81
N ALA A 125 3.60 -12.97 -23.21
CA ALA A 125 4.32 -11.73 -22.89
C ALA A 125 4.71 -10.94 -24.15
N VAL A 126 5.14 -11.63 -25.20
CA VAL A 126 5.49 -11.01 -26.48
C VAL A 126 4.23 -10.46 -27.16
N VAL A 127 3.11 -11.22 -27.19
CA VAL A 127 1.82 -10.73 -27.73
C VAL A 127 1.40 -9.44 -27.07
N LEU A 128 1.44 -9.38 -25.73
CA LEU A 128 1.07 -8.18 -24.97
C LEU A 128 2.01 -7.00 -25.27
N ALA A 129 3.31 -7.25 -25.33
CA ALA A 129 4.28 -6.21 -25.64
C ALA A 129 4.07 -5.60 -27.03
N GLU A 130 3.89 -6.44 -28.05
CA GLU A 130 3.63 -5.99 -29.44
C GLU A 130 2.27 -5.29 -29.57
N HIS A 131 1.25 -5.78 -28.88
CA HIS A 131 -0.07 -5.16 -28.89
C HIS A 131 -0.06 -3.74 -28.30
N ILE A 132 0.70 -3.53 -27.21
CA ILE A 132 0.74 -2.24 -26.50
C ILE A 132 1.68 -1.24 -27.13
N ALA A 133 2.89 -1.68 -27.51
CA ALA A 133 3.97 -0.80 -27.94
C ALA A 133 4.40 -0.99 -29.41
N GLY A 134 3.84 -1.98 -30.11
CA GLY A 134 4.18 -2.29 -31.49
C GLY A 134 5.44 -3.15 -31.65
N SER A 135 6.34 -3.21 -30.67
CA SER A 135 7.50 -4.10 -30.65
C SER A 135 7.96 -4.44 -29.22
N VAL A 136 8.78 -5.48 -29.09
CA VAL A 136 9.41 -5.88 -27.83
C VAL A 136 10.36 -4.80 -27.31
N GLU A 137 11.11 -4.15 -28.19
CA GLU A 137 12.05 -3.09 -27.85
C GLU A 137 11.31 -1.87 -27.28
N ALA A 138 10.31 -1.37 -28.00
CA ALA A 138 9.51 -0.23 -27.54
C ALA A 138 8.78 -0.53 -26.20
N PHE A 139 8.32 -1.77 -26.01
CA PHE A 139 7.75 -2.19 -24.74
C PHE A 139 8.79 -2.24 -23.61
N SER A 140 10.00 -2.67 -23.90
CA SER A 140 11.12 -2.66 -22.93
C SER A 140 11.48 -1.24 -22.51
N ASP A 141 11.41 -0.25 -23.40
CA ASP A 141 11.57 1.16 -23.05
C ASP A 141 10.45 1.65 -22.11
N MET A 142 9.19 1.21 -22.33
CA MET A 142 8.09 1.49 -21.41
C MET A 142 8.33 0.82 -20.04
N MET A 143 8.80 -0.43 -20.02
CA MET A 143 9.12 -1.12 -18.75
C MET A 143 10.20 -0.38 -17.95
N ASN A 144 11.25 0.10 -18.61
CA ASN A 144 12.33 0.85 -17.98
C ASN A 144 11.84 2.21 -17.47
N SER A 145 11.01 2.90 -18.24
CA SER A 145 10.38 4.16 -17.81
C SER A 145 9.51 3.96 -16.57
N LYS A 146 8.70 2.90 -16.54
CA LYS A 146 7.87 2.55 -15.37
C LYS A 146 8.75 2.15 -14.16
N ALA A 147 9.84 1.44 -14.37
CA ALA A 147 10.77 1.09 -13.30
C ALA A 147 11.32 2.35 -12.62
N VAL A 148 11.74 3.36 -13.40
CA VAL A 148 12.19 4.66 -12.87
C VAL A 148 11.08 5.38 -12.11
N GLU A 149 9.85 5.40 -12.65
CA GLU A 149 8.67 5.99 -12.00
C GLU A 149 8.41 5.36 -10.62
N LEU A 150 8.59 4.04 -10.50
CA LEU A 150 8.41 3.29 -9.26
C LEU A 150 9.60 3.41 -8.29
N GLY A 151 10.68 4.12 -8.68
CA GLY A 151 11.88 4.26 -7.86
C GLY A 151 12.86 3.07 -7.93
N CYS A 152 12.72 2.22 -8.95
CA CYS A 152 13.58 1.06 -9.18
C CYS A 152 14.88 1.52 -9.87
N LEU A 153 15.89 1.88 -9.10
CA LEU A 153 17.13 2.48 -9.61
C LEU A 153 18.16 1.47 -10.12
N ASN A 154 18.00 0.20 -9.81
CA ASN A 154 18.92 -0.88 -10.16
C ASN A 154 18.24 -1.96 -11.01
N THR A 155 17.30 -1.53 -11.87
CA THR A 155 16.52 -2.41 -12.73
C THR A 155 16.66 -1.99 -14.19
N HIS A 156 16.87 -2.98 -15.07
CA HIS A 156 16.87 -2.77 -16.50
C HIS A 156 16.24 -3.98 -17.21
N PHE A 157 15.24 -3.73 -18.03
CA PHE A 157 14.51 -4.72 -18.81
C PHE A 157 14.87 -4.62 -20.29
N VAL A 158 15.10 -5.76 -20.95
CA VAL A 158 15.34 -5.85 -22.40
C VAL A 158 14.32 -6.74 -23.11
N ASN A 159 13.41 -7.37 -22.36
CA ASN A 159 12.31 -8.17 -22.89
C ASN A 159 11.14 -8.25 -21.89
N PRO A 160 9.91 -8.60 -22.34
CA PRO A 160 8.73 -8.63 -21.50
C PRO A 160 8.57 -9.92 -20.68
N ASN A 161 9.38 -10.93 -20.90
CA ASN A 161 9.15 -12.28 -20.37
C ASN A 161 10.21 -12.74 -19.37
N GLY A 162 11.39 -12.08 -19.31
CA GLY A 162 12.47 -12.44 -18.39
C GLY A 162 13.35 -13.58 -18.91
N ILE A 163 13.33 -13.88 -20.19
CA ILE A 163 14.35 -14.73 -20.83
C ILE A 163 15.71 -14.07 -20.62
N HIS A 164 16.70 -14.89 -20.26
CA HIS A 164 18.00 -14.41 -19.84
C HIS A 164 18.70 -13.55 -20.91
N ASN A 165 19.20 -12.43 -20.43
CA ASN A 165 20.11 -11.53 -21.12
C ASN A 165 20.97 -10.84 -20.05
N GLU A 166 22.26 -10.65 -20.29
CA GLU A 166 23.20 -10.03 -19.33
C GLU A 166 22.76 -8.60 -18.93
N ASN A 167 22.10 -7.89 -19.83
CA ASN A 167 21.57 -6.55 -19.59
C ASN A 167 20.14 -6.54 -18.99
N HIS A 168 19.57 -7.71 -18.68
CA HIS A 168 18.24 -7.85 -18.08
C HIS A 168 18.38 -8.20 -16.61
N TYR A 169 18.34 -7.20 -15.74
CA TYR A 169 18.61 -7.37 -14.32
C TYR A 169 17.68 -6.54 -13.43
N SER A 170 17.65 -6.90 -12.17
CA SER A 170 16.91 -6.17 -11.12
C SER A 170 17.55 -6.46 -9.76
N THR A 171 16.89 -6.04 -8.68
CA THR A 171 17.26 -6.34 -7.29
C THR A 171 16.04 -6.85 -6.53
N ALA A 172 16.24 -7.48 -5.39
CA ALA A 172 15.10 -7.90 -4.54
C ALA A 172 14.31 -6.70 -4.03
N TYR A 173 14.97 -5.57 -3.79
CA TYR A 173 14.32 -4.32 -3.39
C TYR A 173 13.44 -3.76 -4.52
N ASP A 174 13.98 -3.63 -5.72
CA ASP A 174 13.24 -3.08 -6.86
C ASP A 174 12.05 -3.98 -7.24
N LEU A 175 12.24 -5.31 -7.22
CA LEU A 175 11.14 -6.25 -7.47
C LEU A 175 10.06 -6.21 -6.38
N ALA A 176 10.41 -5.88 -5.13
CA ALA A 176 9.42 -5.65 -4.09
C ALA A 176 8.59 -4.38 -4.34
N LEU A 177 9.22 -3.29 -4.83
CA LEU A 177 8.50 -2.08 -5.25
C LEU A 177 7.55 -2.37 -6.41
N ILE A 178 8.02 -3.10 -7.42
CA ILE A 178 7.21 -3.53 -8.58
C ILE A 178 6.05 -4.42 -8.11
N GLY A 179 6.33 -5.40 -7.24
CA GLY A 179 5.31 -6.27 -6.65
C GLY A 179 4.28 -5.49 -5.85
N ARG A 180 4.72 -4.54 -5.02
CA ARG A 180 3.84 -3.66 -4.23
C ARG A 180 2.91 -2.83 -5.13
N TYR A 181 3.43 -2.30 -6.23
CA TYR A 181 2.60 -1.56 -7.18
C TYR A 181 1.60 -2.48 -7.90
N ALA A 182 2.02 -3.68 -8.31
CA ALA A 182 1.14 -4.67 -8.94
C ALA A 182 -0.04 -5.06 -8.03
N MET A 183 0.19 -5.11 -6.72
CA MET A 183 -0.86 -5.41 -5.73
C MET A 183 -1.91 -4.32 -5.59
N GLN A 184 -1.78 -3.15 -6.20
CA GLN A 184 -2.85 -2.15 -6.29
C GLN A 184 -3.93 -2.52 -7.31
N PHE A 185 -3.64 -3.42 -8.26
CA PHE A 185 -4.58 -3.87 -9.28
C PHE A 185 -5.36 -5.10 -8.81
N PRO A 186 -6.70 -4.99 -8.60
CA PRO A 186 -7.53 -6.14 -8.20
C PRO A 186 -7.41 -7.33 -9.17
N THR A 187 -7.33 -7.05 -10.48
CA THR A 187 -7.16 -8.09 -11.51
C THR A 187 -5.84 -8.85 -11.36
N PHE A 188 -4.74 -8.16 -11.01
CA PHE A 188 -3.46 -8.83 -10.75
C PHE A 188 -3.57 -9.76 -9.53
N LYS A 189 -4.14 -9.27 -8.43
CA LYS A 189 -4.38 -10.08 -7.22
C LYS A 189 -5.20 -11.33 -7.54
N GLU A 190 -6.30 -11.15 -8.26
CA GLU A 190 -7.18 -12.24 -8.64
C GLU A 190 -6.45 -13.29 -9.48
N ILE A 191 -5.80 -12.88 -10.59
CA ILE A 191 -5.15 -13.82 -11.52
C ILE A 191 -3.98 -14.53 -10.86
N SER A 192 -3.11 -13.79 -10.13
CA SER A 192 -1.91 -14.37 -9.52
C SER A 192 -2.20 -15.34 -8.38
N SER A 193 -3.42 -15.33 -7.82
CA SER A 193 -3.89 -16.25 -6.79
C SER A 193 -4.51 -17.55 -7.34
N LYS A 194 -4.78 -17.60 -8.65
CA LYS A 194 -5.38 -18.79 -9.28
C LYS A 194 -4.39 -19.96 -9.32
N THR A 195 -4.85 -21.13 -8.93
CA THR A 195 -4.05 -22.36 -9.00
C THR A 195 -4.12 -23.02 -10.37
N ARG A 196 -5.19 -22.74 -11.14
CA ARG A 196 -5.46 -23.33 -12.45
C ARG A 196 -6.22 -22.36 -13.33
N TYR A 197 -5.98 -22.43 -14.63
CA TYR A 197 -6.74 -21.71 -15.66
C TYR A 197 -7.01 -22.60 -16.85
N THR A 198 -8.21 -22.48 -17.41
CA THR A 198 -8.60 -23.16 -18.65
C THR A 198 -8.77 -22.12 -19.74
N LEU A 199 -7.88 -22.14 -20.72
CA LEU A 199 -8.00 -21.30 -21.92
C LEU A 199 -8.88 -22.06 -22.93
N PRO A 200 -10.07 -21.54 -23.26
CA PRO A 200 -10.99 -22.21 -24.19
C PRO A 200 -10.41 -22.27 -25.60
N ILE A 201 -11.04 -23.06 -26.45
CA ILE A 201 -10.76 -23.08 -27.89
C ILE A 201 -10.87 -21.67 -28.47
N THR A 202 -10.08 -21.39 -29.50
CA THR A 202 -10.00 -20.08 -30.16
C THR A 202 -10.21 -20.22 -31.68
N ASN A 203 -10.17 -19.10 -32.41
CA ASN A 203 -10.28 -19.10 -33.86
C ASN A 203 -9.21 -19.94 -34.57
N ALA A 204 -7.98 -20.03 -34.00
CA ALA A 204 -6.85 -20.72 -34.60
C ALA A 204 -6.48 -22.02 -33.88
N TYR A 205 -6.99 -22.25 -32.66
CA TYR A 205 -6.77 -23.47 -31.90
C TYR A 205 -8.10 -24.07 -31.47
N SER A 206 -8.53 -25.12 -32.18
CA SER A 206 -9.85 -25.71 -32.07
C SER A 206 -9.88 -27.18 -31.60
N LYS A 207 -8.72 -27.73 -31.17
CA LYS A 207 -8.61 -29.13 -30.78
C LYS A 207 -9.31 -29.42 -29.45
N GLU A 208 -8.93 -28.67 -28.41
CA GLU A 208 -9.42 -28.85 -27.04
C GLU A 208 -9.10 -27.59 -26.21
N ASP A 209 -9.71 -27.45 -25.05
CA ASP A 209 -9.34 -26.42 -24.08
C ASP A 209 -7.93 -26.69 -23.53
N ARG A 210 -7.13 -25.65 -23.43
CA ARG A 210 -5.78 -25.74 -22.86
C ARG A 210 -5.84 -25.49 -21.35
N ILE A 211 -5.38 -26.45 -20.57
CA ILE A 211 -5.42 -26.39 -19.11
C ILE A 211 -4.03 -26.09 -18.57
N PHE A 212 -3.92 -25.04 -17.79
CA PHE A 212 -2.68 -24.58 -17.16
C PHE A 212 -2.77 -24.62 -15.65
N ASN A 213 -1.68 -25.01 -15.00
CA ASN A 213 -1.53 -24.93 -13.55
C ASN A 213 -0.52 -23.84 -13.18
N THR A 214 -0.69 -23.26 -12.00
CA THR A 214 0.25 -22.27 -11.49
C THR A 214 1.64 -22.84 -11.28
N THR A 215 2.64 -22.01 -11.47
CA THR A 215 4.03 -22.31 -11.14
C THR A 215 4.38 -21.97 -9.67
N ASN A 216 3.47 -21.31 -8.94
CA ASN A 216 3.68 -20.90 -7.56
C ASN A 216 3.29 -22.01 -6.58
N ASP A 217 4.28 -22.68 -6.01
CA ASP A 217 4.09 -23.79 -5.10
C ASP A 217 3.48 -23.37 -3.75
N LEU A 218 3.59 -22.11 -3.36
CA LEU A 218 3.04 -21.59 -2.10
C LEU A 218 1.51 -21.60 -2.07
N ILE A 219 0.85 -21.47 -3.23
CA ILE A 219 -0.61 -21.46 -3.34
C ILE A 219 -1.20 -22.78 -3.81
N LYS A 220 -0.38 -23.76 -4.19
CA LYS A 220 -0.86 -25.11 -4.58
C LYS A 220 -1.21 -25.91 -3.34
N PRO A 221 -2.47 -26.36 -3.17
CA PRO A 221 -2.79 -27.35 -2.16
C PRO A 221 -2.01 -28.64 -2.43
N ASN A 222 -1.49 -29.25 -1.38
CA ASN A 222 -0.79 -30.52 -1.53
C ASN A 222 -1.69 -31.60 -2.10
N TYR A 223 -1.32 -32.12 -3.24
CA TYR A 223 -1.74 -33.45 -3.66
C TYR A 223 -0.75 -34.46 -3.06
N SER A 224 -1.24 -35.49 -2.46
CA SER A 224 -0.58 -36.48 -1.58
C SER A 224 0.68 -37.20 -2.12
N SER A 225 1.26 -36.78 -3.23
CA SER A 225 2.44 -37.40 -3.86
C SER A 225 3.72 -36.54 -3.77
N SER A 226 3.68 -35.29 -3.22
CA SER A 226 4.88 -34.53 -3.02
C SER A 226 5.42 -34.74 -1.62
N PRO A 227 6.70 -35.07 -1.45
CA PRO A 227 7.32 -35.25 -0.12
C PRO A 227 7.36 -33.97 0.69
N THR A 228 7.11 -32.80 0.06
CA THR A 228 7.26 -31.49 0.70
C THR A 228 6.02 -30.64 0.50
N ASN A 229 5.47 -30.18 1.62
CA ASN A 229 4.36 -29.24 1.61
C ASN A 229 4.87 -27.79 1.53
N TYR A 230 4.96 -27.24 0.32
CA TYR A 230 5.25 -25.82 0.12
C TYR A 230 4.03 -24.93 0.34
N TYR A 231 2.81 -25.50 0.31
CA TYR A 231 1.59 -24.74 0.51
C TYR A 231 1.65 -23.91 1.79
N TYR A 232 1.34 -22.64 1.65
CA TYR A 232 1.26 -21.70 2.76
C TYR A 232 -0.13 -21.08 2.80
N LYS A 233 -0.91 -21.43 3.80
CA LYS A 233 -2.34 -21.08 3.88
C LYS A 233 -2.66 -19.60 3.79
N TYR A 234 -1.69 -18.73 4.06
CA TYR A 234 -1.82 -17.27 3.99
C TYR A 234 -1.28 -16.68 2.68
N ALA A 235 -0.63 -17.48 1.83
CA ALA A 235 -0.15 -17.02 0.54
C ALA A 235 -1.31 -16.61 -0.37
N THR A 236 -1.20 -15.43 -0.97
CA THR A 236 -2.24 -14.82 -1.80
C THR A 236 -1.88 -14.77 -3.28
N GLY A 237 -0.66 -15.10 -3.66
CA GLY A 237 -0.25 -15.12 -5.06
C GLY A 237 1.19 -14.71 -5.29
N GLY A 238 1.40 -14.03 -6.42
CA GLY A 238 2.70 -13.55 -6.86
C GLY A 238 3.19 -14.23 -8.14
N LYS A 239 4.50 -14.17 -8.40
CA LYS A 239 5.11 -14.69 -9.64
C LYS A 239 6.45 -15.36 -9.38
N THR A 240 6.62 -16.56 -9.88
CA THR A 240 7.88 -17.32 -9.88
C THR A 240 8.72 -17.01 -11.12
N GLY A 241 10.02 -17.24 -11.02
CA GLY A 241 10.96 -17.21 -12.13
C GLY A 241 12.01 -18.31 -12.01
N TYR A 242 12.54 -18.74 -13.16
CA TYR A 242 13.70 -19.60 -13.25
C TYR A 242 14.35 -19.48 -14.63
N THR A 243 15.64 -19.31 -14.65
CA THR A 243 16.56 -19.63 -15.76
C THR A 243 17.85 -20.15 -15.12
N ASP A 244 18.65 -20.90 -15.85
CA ASP A 244 19.90 -21.42 -15.26
C ASP A 244 20.79 -20.31 -14.65
N PRO A 245 21.01 -19.14 -15.31
CA PRO A 245 21.78 -18.07 -14.68
C PRO A 245 21.08 -17.36 -13.52
N ALA A 246 19.74 -17.32 -13.50
CA ALA A 246 18.98 -16.63 -12.44
C ALA A 246 18.76 -17.49 -11.19
N GLY A 247 18.82 -18.80 -11.32
CA GLY A 247 18.37 -19.71 -10.27
C GLY A 247 16.86 -19.58 -10.00
N GLN A 248 16.41 -20.06 -8.87
CA GLN A 248 15.03 -19.96 -8.45
C GLN A 248 14.72 -18.53 -7.92
N CYS A 249 13.72 -17.88 -8.51
CA CYS A 249 13.25 -16.55 -8.14
C CYS A 249 11.76 -16.57 -7.83
N ILE A 250 11.32 -15.72 -6.91
CA ILE A 250 9.90 -15.47 -6.66
C ILE A 250 9.68 -14.08 -6.07
N VAL A 251 8.59 -13.44 -6.49
CA VAL A 251 7.91 -12.38 -5.74
C VAL A 251 6.61 -12.97 -5.26
N ALA A 252 6.46 -13.19 -3.97
CA ALA A 252 5.31 -13.81 -3.35
C ALA A 252 4.58 -12.83 -2.42
N THR A 253 3.28 -13.03 -2.27
CA THR A 253 2.44 -12.24 -1.36
C THR A 253 1.71 -13.15 -0.39
N ALA A 254 1.49 -12.62 0.84
CA ALA A 254 0.71 -13.32 1.86
C ALA A 254 -0.07 -12.32 2.70
N THR A 255 -1.28 -12.71 3.14
CA THR A 255 -2.12 -11.88 4.01
C THR A 255 -2.61 -12.70 5.19
N LYS A 256 -2.44 -12.16 6.39
CA LYS A 256 -2.92 -12.72 7.65
C LYS A 256 -3.37 -11.57 8.57
N ASP A 257 -4.55 -11.68 9.17
CA ASP A 257 -5.07 -10.71 10.16
C ASP A 257 -4.97 -9.24 9.70
N ASN A 258 -5.32 -8.98 8.43
CA ASN A 258 -5.25 -7.66 7.74
C ASN A 258 -3.82 -7.12 7.52
N ILE A 259 -2.79 -7.90 7.79
CA ILE A 259 -1.40 -7.58 7.45
C ILE A 259 -1.08 -8.25 6.12
N SER A 260 -0.63 -7.48 5.13
CA SER A 260 -0.19 -7.98 3.83
C SER A 260 1.31 -7.82 3.67
N LEU A 261 1.99 -8.91 3.32
CA LEU A 261 3.45 -8.96 3.18
C LEU A 261 3.84 -9.36 1.76
N ILE A 262 4.95 -8.81 1.30
CA ILE A 262 5.60 -9.14 0.03
C ILE A 262 6.97 -9.72 0.36
N ALA A 263 7.23 -10.95 -0.06
CA ALA A 263 8.53 -11.59 0.03
C ALA A 263 9.14 -11.73 -1.36
N VAL A 264 10.39 -11.32 -1.50
CA VAL A 264 11.18 -11.51 -2.72
C VAL A 264 12.39 -12.36 -2.37
N THR A 265 12.61 -13.44 -3.14
CA THR A 265 13.82 -14.25 -3.06
C THR A 265 14.39 -14.46 -4.46
N LEU A 266 15.70 -14.24 -4.60
CA LEU A 266 16.42 -14.32 -5.88
C LEU A 266 17.64 -15.20 -5.75
N HIS A 267 17.94 -15.89 -6.84
CA HIS A 267 19.08 -16.78 -6.98
C HIS A 267 19.12 -17.85 -5.88
N GLY A 268 17.98 -18.51 -5.71
CA GLY A 268 17.87 -19.75 -4.93
C GLY A 268 18.16 -20.97 -5.78
N ASP A 269 18.32 -22.13 -5.14
CA ASP A 269 18.55 -23.43 -5.73
C ASP A 269 17.66 -24.47 -5.07
N PHE A 270 17.95 -25.73 -5.26
CA PHE A 270 17.42 -26.82 -4.48
C PHE A 270 18.39 -27.12 -3.31
N THR A 271 17.84 -27.51 -2.16
CA THR A 271 18.63 -28.05 -1.06
C THR A 271 19.19 -29.42 -1.42
N GLU A 272 20.09 -29.97 -0.58
CA GLU A 272 20.59 -31.35 -0.74
C GLU A 272 19.47 -32.38 -0.79
N ASP A 273 18.36 -32.15 -0.08
CA ASP A 273 17.15 -32.97 -0.10
C ASP A 273 16.20 -32.64 -1.30
N ASN A 274 16.69 -31.91 -2.29
CA ASN A 274 15.94 -31.49 -3.46
C ASN A 274 14.68 -30.66 -3.16
N LEU A 275 14.75 -29.79 -2.13
CA LEU A 275 13.67 -28.87 -1.77
C LEU A 275 13.88 -27.50 -2.38
N SER A 276 12.80 -26.87 -2.83
CA SER A 276 12.83 -25.51 -3.40
C SER A 276 13.19 -24.45 -2.36
N GLN A 277 14.38 -23.89 -2.45
CA GLN A 277 14.87 -22.85 -1.51
C GLN A 277 13.97 -21.61 -1.53
N ARG A 278 13.52 -21.14 -2.70
CA ARG A 278 12.62 -19.97 -2.81
C ARG A 278 11.33 -20.15 -2.01
N ALA A 279 10.77 -21.36 -1.99
CA ALA A 279 9.54 -21.63 -1.29
C ALA A 279 9.74 -21.72 0.23
N LEU A 280 10.85 -22.33 0.66
CA LEU A 280 11.23 -22.39 2.08
C LEU A 280 11.50 -21.01 2.63
N ASP A 281 12.29 -20.19 1.91
CA ASP A 281 12.64 -18.84 2.30
C ASP A 281 11.40 -17.95 2.42
N CYS A 282 10.49 -17.99 1.44
CA CYS A 282 9.25 -17.20 1.50
C CYS A 282 8.40 -17.56 2.73
N LYS A 283 8.27 -18.87 3.05
CA LYS A 283 7.54 -19.30 4.25
C LYS A 283 8.20 -18.77 5.53
N ALA A 284 9.52 -18.89 5.64
CA ALA A 284 10.27 -18.40 6.79
C ALA A 284 10.14 -16.87 6.94
N LEU A 285 10.22 -16.13 5.84
CA LEU A 285 10.05 -14.67 5.82
C LEU A 285 8.63 -14.27 6.25
N PHE A 286 7.59 -14.91 5.71
CA PHE A 286 6.21 -14.62 6.09
C PHE A 286 5.95 -14.94 7.57
N GLU A 287 6.40 -16.09 8.07
CA GLU A 287 6.27 -16.43 9.49
C GLU A 287 7.03 -15.41 10.37
N TYR A 288 8.23 -14.98 9.95
CA TYR A 288 8.96 -13.94 10.64
C TYR A 288 8.15 -12.63 10.71
N GLY A 289 7.61 -12.17 9.58
CA GLY A 289 6.82 -10.93 9.53
C GLY A 289 5.57 -11.01 10.40
N PHE A 290 4.76 -12.07 10.25
CA PHE A 290 3.50 -12.21 10.98
C PHE A 290 3.67 -12.48 12.49
N ASN A 291 4.78 -13.08 12.89
CA ASN A 291 5.01 -13.41 14.30
C ASN A 291 5.74 -12.29 15.08
N ASN A 292 6.40 -11.35 14.39
CA ASN A 292 7.21 -10.32 15.05
C ASN A 292 6.66 -8.91 14.95
N PHE A 293 5.69 -8.68 14.08
CA PHE A 293 5.14 -7.36 13.83
C PHE A 293 3.62 -7.38 13.92
N SER A 294 3.06 -6.27 14.31
CA SER A 294 1.61 -6.09 14.41
C SER A 294 1.20 -4.67 14.05
N MET A 295 -0.06 -4.51 13.64
CA MET A 295 -0.70 -3.21 13.52
C MET A 295 -1.13 -2.75 14.91
N VAL A 296 -0.67 -1.59 15.35
CA VAL A 296 -1.09 -0.95 16.60
C VAL A 296 -1.83 0.34 16.30
N SER A 297 -2.90 0.61 17.05
CA SER A 297 -3.63 1.88 16.97
C SER A 297 -2.82 2.96 17.67
N ILE A 298 -2.53 4.04 16.96
CA ILE A 298 -1.85 5.24 17.48
C ILE A 298 -2.89 6.29 17.85
N ALA A 299 -3.93 6.46 17.02
CA ALA A 299 -5.03 7.41 17.25
C ALA A 299 -6.30 6.92 16.56
N GLN A 300 -7.45 7.34 17.07
CA GLN A 300 -8.75 7.03 16.49
C GLN A 300 -9.40 8.28 15.91
N LYS A 301 -10.10 8.11 14.80
CA LYS A 301 -10.89 9.17 14.17
C LYS A 301 -11.87 9.77 15.18
N GLY A 302 -11.88 11.10 15.26
CA GLY A 302 -12.75 11.85 16.16
C GLY A 302 -12.20 12.07 17.56
N ASP A 303 -11.09 11.41 17.94
CA ASP A 303 -10.44 11.71 19.21
C ASP A 303 -9.80 13.12 19.17
N VAL A 304 -9.65 13.73 20.34
CA VAL A 304 -8.99 15.04 20.47
C VAL A 304 -7.49 14.88 20.39
N ALA A 305 -6.91 15.43 19.32
CA ALA A 305 -5.46 15.43 19.09
C ALA A 305 -4.76 16.59 19.79
N SER A 306 -5.38 17.77 19.80
CA SER A 306 -4.81 19.01 20.33
C SER A 306 -5.93 20.03 20.58
N ASN A 307 -5.56 21.16 21.14
CA ASN A 307 -6.45 22.31 21.32
C ASN A 307 -5.76 23.58 20.80
N MET A 308 -6.51 24.48 20.17
CA MET A 308 -5.99 25.77 19.73
C MET A 308 -6.91 26.92 20.15
N LYS A 309 -6.32 28.09 20.34
CA LYS A 309 -7.08 29.35 20.51
C LYS A 309 -7.30 30.00 19.14
N VAL A 310 -8.55 30.36 18.86
CA VAL A 310 -8.92 31.00 17.60
C VAL A 310 -9.04 32.51 17.80
N PRO A 311 -8.22 33.30 17.13
CA PRO A 311 -8.32 34.78 17.18
C PRO A 311 -9.66 35.27 16.60
N ASN A 312 -10.14 36.36 17.14
CA ASN A 312 -11.40 37.00 16.74
C ASN A 312 -12.66 36.16 16.95
N ALA A 313 -12.58 35.08 17.72
CA ALA A 313 -13.72 34.26 18.10
C ALA A 313 -14.53 34.89 19.24
N THR A 314 -15.78 34.48 19.42
CA THR A 314 -16.57 34.76 20.63
C THR A 314 -15.91 34.06 21.82
N LYS A 315 -16.15 34.57 23.05
CA LYS A 315 -15.56 33.98 24.25
C LYS A 315 -15.86 32.50 24.40
N ASP A 316 -17.09 32.10 24.06
CA ASP A 316 -17.59 30.72 24.23
C ASP A 316 -17.07 29.73 23.17
N SER A 317 -16.56 30.24 22.02
CA SER A 317 -16.02 29.43 20.93
C SER A 317 -14.53 29.67 20.65
N SER A 318 -13.83 30.39 21.54
CA SER A 318 -12.43 30.76 21.35
C SER A 318 -11.42 29.63 21.57
N SER A 319 -11.82 28.56 22.25
CA SER A 319 -11.03 27.34 22.45
C SER A 319 -11.61 26.26 21.55
N LEU A 320 -10.80 25.76 20.63
CA LEU A 320 -11.21 24.80 19.60
C LEU A 320 -10.39 23.54 19.73
N ASP A 321 -11.07 22.40 19.96
CA ASP A 321 -10.44 21.10 19.90
C ASP A 321 -10.23 20.68 18.43
N LEU A 322 -9.10 20.09 18.17
CA LEU A 322 -8.70 19.56 16.87
C LEU A 322 -8.82 18.03 16.91
N LEU A 323 -9.64 17.48 16.04
CA LEU A 323 -9.95 16.06 16.00
C LEU A 323 -9.15 15.37 14.88
N TYR A 324 -8.78 14.11 15.11
CA TYR A 324 -8.24 13.27 14.05
C TYR A 324 -9.29 13.04 12.95
N SER A 325 -8.91 13.29 11.67
CA SER A 325 -9.79 13.03 10.52
C SER A 325 -9.96 11.54 10.22
N ASP A 326 -8.99 10.72 10.58
CA ASP A 326 -8.92 9.30 10.28
C ASP A 326 -8.23 8.54 11.41
N ASP A 327 -8.45 7.22 11.44
CA ASP A 327 -7.67 6.32 12.30
C ASP A 327 -6.22 6.28 11.84
N ILE A 328 -5.28 6.29 12.77
CA ILE A 328 -3.87 6.08 12.52
C ILE A 328 -3.44 4.74 13.10
N TYR A 329 -3.03 3.83 12.24
CA TYR A 329 -2.42 2.56 12.61
C TYR A 329 -0.97 2.55 12.19
N ALA A 330 -0.08 2.07 13.05
CA ALA A 330 1.32 1.88 12.73
C ALA A 330 1.68 0.40 12.72
N PHE A 331 2.48 -0.01 11.74
CA PHE A 331 3.01 -1.36 11.67
C PHE A 331 4.38 -1.40 12.36
N VAL A 332 4.45 -2.06 13.51
CA VAL A 332 5.60 -2.01 14.42
C VAL A 332 5.97 -3.38 14.97
N PRO A 333 7.19 -3.55 15.51
CA PRO A 333 7.56 -4.76 16.24
C PRO A 333 6.59 -5.03 17.39
N ASN A 334 6.32 -6.30 17.66
CA ASN A 334 5.49 -6.72 18.80
C ASN A 334 6.07 -6.18 20.12
N GLY A 335 5.21 -5.65 20.97
CA GLY A 335 5.61 -5.03 22.24
C GLY A 335 6.09 -3.58 22.10
N PHE A 336 5.88 -2.95 20.95
CA PHE A 336 6.18 -1.53 20.76
C PHE A 336 5.39 -0.66 21.74
N ASP A 337 6.09 0.24 22.43
CA ASP A 337 5.48 1.19 23.36
C ASP A 337 4.95 2.43 22.63
N THR A 338 3.64 2.45 22.43
CA THR A 338 2.96 3.58 21.78
C THR A 338 2.98 4.87 22.62
N SER A 339 3.19 4.77 23.94
CA SER A 339 3.24 5.93 24.82
C SER A 339 4.50 6.79 24.63
N SER A 340 5.54 6.22 24.02
CA SER A 340 6.80 6.92 23.69
C SER A 340 6.72 7.77 22.42
N VAL A 341 5.64 7.64 21.65
CA VAL A 341 5.50 8.29 20.35
C VAL A 341 5.01 9.72 20.50
N THR A 342 5.79 10.67 19.99
CA THR A 342 5.44 12.10 20.03
C THR A 342 4.92 12.56 18.67
N PRO A 343 3.77 13.28 18.64
CA PRO A 343 3.23 13.82 17.41
C PRO A 343 4.00 15.05 16.92
N ASN A 344 4.11 15.19 15.62
CA ASN A 344 4.51 16.42 14.95
C ASN A 344 3.24 17.08 14.39
N ILE A 345 2.86 18.25 14.96
CA ILE A 345 1.64 18.96 14.59
C ILE A 345 2.01 20.21 13.78
N LYS A 346 1.43 20.33 12.59
CA LYS A 346 1.56 21.50 11.72
C LYS A 346 0.18 22.12 11.56
N LEU A 347 -0.02 23.31 12.17
CA LEU A 347 -1.28 24.04 12.11
C LEU A 347 -1.24 25.11 11.03
N SER A 348 -2.37 25.28 10.35
CA SER A 348 -2.63 26.43 9.48
C SER A 348 -3.08 27.63 10.31
N SER A 349 -2.75 28.85 9.88
CA SER A 349 -3.31 30.05 10.51
C SER A 349 -4.81 30.08 10.30
N ALA A 350 -5.56 30.16 11.40
CA ALA A 350 -7.01 30.16 11.35
C ALA A 350 -7.58 31.33 12.16
N PHE A 351 -8.65 31.95 11.63
CA PHE A 351 -9.36 33.06 12.24
C PHE A 351 -10.86 32.80 12.15
N ALA A 352 -11.61 33.22 13.17
CA ALA A 352 -13.06 33.11 13.13
C ALA A 352 -13.68 33.96 11.99
N PRO A 353 -14.73 33.48 11.30
CA PRO A 353 -15.48 32.22 11.59
C PRO A 353 -14.81 30.99 10.99
N ILE A 354 -14.99 29.82 11.64
CA ILE A 354 -14.53 28.52 11.18
C ILE A 354 -15.74 27.58 11.22
N ALA A 355 -16.01 26.86 10.14
CA ALA A 355 -17.03 25.83 10.13
C ALA A 355 -16.53 24.54 10.82
N GLN A 356 -17.43 23.78 11.42
CA GLN A 356 -17.11 22.43 11.90
C GLN A 356 -16.51 21.58 10.75
N ASP A 357 -15.64 20.64 11.09
CA ASP A 357 -14.95 19.74 10.17
C ASP A 357 -13.98 20.44 9.18
N THR A 358 -13.74 21.75 9.35
CA THR A 358 -12.69 22.44 8.57
C THR A 358 -11.33 21.87 8.89
N VAL A 359 -10.53 21.57 7.85
CA VAL A 359 -9.14 21.13 8.00
C VAL A 359 -8.29 22.32 8.46
N LEU A 360 -7.69 22.20 9.65
CA LEU A 360 -6.89 23.26 10.29
C LEU A 360 -5.41 22.92 10.42
N GLY A 361 -5.02 21.75 9.96
CA GLY A 361 -3.63 21.32 9.99
C GLY A 361 -3.47 19.84 9.71
N THR A 362 -2.28 19.36 9.98
CA THR A 362 -1.92 17.94 9.90
C THR A 362 -1.19 17.51 11.17
N ILE A 363 -1.39 16.26 11.54
CA ILE A 363 -0.64 15.60 12.60
C ILE A 363 0.09 14.41 11.99
N SER A 364 1.34 14.20 12.35
CA SER A 364 2.13 13.08 11.88
C SER A 364 2.98 12.47 13.00
N TYR A 365 3.28 11.20 12.83
CA TYR A 365 4.09 10.39 13.73
C TYR A 365 5.18 9.70 12.91
N ASP A 366 6.42 9.91 13.29
CA ASP A 366 7.56 9.19 12.73
C ASP A 366 7.87 8.00 13.63
N ILE A 367 7.52 6.80 13.15
CA ILE A 367 7.64 5.57 13.91
C ILE A 367 8.48 4.58 13.10
N ASP A 368 9.64 4.22 13.64
CA ASP A 368 10.53 3.22 13.05
C ASP A 368 10.79 3.45 11.55
N GLY A 369 11.09 4.72 11.19
CA GLY A 369 11.41 5.14 9.83
C GLY A 369 10.22 5.33 8.89
N SER A 370 8.99 5.08 9.36
CA SER A 370 7.76 5.31 8.59
C SER A 370 6.99 6.52 9.13
N ASN A 371 6.42 7.33 8.23
CA ASN A 371 5.59 8.48 8.59
C ASN A 371 4.10 8.13 8.45
N TYR A 372 3.37 8.29 9.55
CA TYR A 372 1.93 8.07 9.63
C TYR A 372 1.25 9.40 9.91
N SER A 373 0.28 9.82 9.10
CA SER A 373 -0.31 11.16 9.22
C SER A 373 -1.78 11.20 8.85
N CYS A 374 -2.51 12.17 9.44
CA CYS A 374 -3.83 12.54 9.00
C CYS A 374 -4.08 14.05 9.17
N ASN A 375 -5.24 14.51 8.71
CA ASN A 375 -5.66 15.89 8.91
C ASN A 375 -6.20 16.12 10.32
N LEU A 376 -6.14 17.38 10.75
CA LEU A 376 -6.77 17.85 11.97
C LEU A 376 -8.01 18.68 11.63
N LEU A 377 -9.17 18.30 12.17
CA LEU A 377 -10.47 18.88 11.90
C LEU A 377 -10.95 19.73 13.06
N ALA A 378 -11.68 20.81 12.78
CA ALA A 378 -12.38 21.60 13.78
C ALA A 378 -13.51 20.79 14.43
N SER A 379 -13.52 20.65 15.76
CA SER A 379 -14.53 19.87 16.48
C SER A 379 -15.92 20.49 16.46
N HIS A 380 -16.00 21.82 16.34
CA HIS A 380 -17.26 22.57 16.30
C HIS A 380 -17.09 23.88 15.51
N GLU A 381 -18.22 24.52 15.26
CA GLU A 381 -18.24 25.82 14.60
C GLU A 381 -17.72 26.93 15.51
N VAL A 382 -16.85 27.81 14.99
CA VAL A 382 -16.30 28.96 15.72
C VAL A 382 -16.89 30.25 15.17
N TYR A 383 -17.56 30.98 16.03
CA TYR A 383 -18.24 32.23 15.66
C TYR A 383 -17.34 33.46 15.80
N LYS A 384 -17.42 34.36 14.84
CA LYS A 384 -16.68 35.62 14.86
C LYS A 384 -17.23 36.56 15.94
N ASN A 385 -16.33 37.14 16.75
CA ASN A 385 -16.69 38.17 17.70
C ASN A 385 -17.06 39.47 16.96
N GLN A 386 -18.33 39.84 17.00
CA GLN A 386 -18.84 41.05 16.36
C GLN A 386 -18.82 42.29 17.27
N PHE A 387 -18.40 42.11 18.53
CA PHE A 387 -18.47 43.20 19.52
C PHE A 387 -17.73 44.50 19.04
N ALA A 388 -16.55 44.36 18.51
CA ALA A 388 -15.77 45.49 18.00
C ALA A 388 -16.48 46.20 16.82
N LYS A 389 -17.10 45.44 15.90
CA LYS A 389 -17.86 45.97 14.78
C LYS A 389 -19.11 46.69 15.25
N THR A 390 -19.88 46.10 16.14
CA THR A 390 -21.07 46.70 16.71
C THR A 390 -20.77 47.94 17.53
N ALA A 391 -19.70 47.93 18.33
CA ALA A 391 -19.24 49.09 19.06
C ALA A 391 -18.82 50.26 18.15
N MET A 392 -18.14 49.97 17.02
CA MET A 392 -17.77 50.96 16.04
C MET A 392 -18.99 51.53 15.30
N GLU A 393 -19.95 50.68 14.92
CA GLU A 393 -21.21 51.12 14.29
C GLU A 393 -22.02 52.01 15.22
N LEU A 394 -22.10 51.68 16.54
CA LEU A 394 -22.74 52.54 17.55
C LEU A 394 -21.99 53.87 17.75
N ALA A 395 -20.67 53.84 17.75
CA ALA A 395 -19.87 55.07 17.86
C ALA A 395 -20.09 56.00 16.66
N LEU A 396 -20.09 55.46 15.43
CA LEU A 396 -20.39 56.19 14.20
C LEU A 396 -21.81 56.78 14.22
N LEU A 397 -22.79 55.98 14.67
CA LEU A 397 -24.16 56.46 14.83
C LEU A 397 -24.24 57.61 15.86
N LEU A 398 -23.56 57.51 16.99
CA LEU A 398 -23.50 58.56 17.98
C LEU A 398 -22.88 59.84 17.43
N ILE A 399 -21.77 59.76 16.70
CA ILE A 399 -21.12 60.88 16.04
C ILE A 399 -22.09 61.51 15.04
N PHE A 400 -22.78 60.72 14.23
CA PHE A 400 -23.80 61.20 13.29
C PHE A 400 -24.92 61.95 14.00
N LEU A 401 -25.46 61.42 15.10
CA LEU A 401 -26.52 62.09 15.88
C LEU A 401 -26.03 63.43 16.48
N ILE A 402 -24.78 63.48 16.98
CA ILE A 402 -24.19 64.71 17.47
C ILE A 402 -24.06 65.76 16.36
N LEU A 403 -23.59 65.36 15.19
CA LEU A 403 -23.48 66.27 14.02
C LEU A 403 -24.85 66.77 13.57
N LEU A 404 -25.84 65.87 13.47
CA LEU A 404 -27.22 66.19 13.12
C LEU A 404 -27.81 67.22 14.11
N SER A 405 -27.62 66.99 15.44
CA SER A 405 -28.06 67.91 16.49
C SER A 405 -27.46 69.31 16.32
N LYS A 406 -26.16 69.40 15.99
CA LYS A 406 -25.47 70.69 15.71
C LYS A 406 -26.04 71.40 14.51
N VAL A 407 -26.34 70.66 13.42
CA VAL A 407 -26.98 71.23 12.22
C VAL A 407 -28.39 71.73 12.52
N LEU A 408 -29.20 70.98 13.26
CA LEU A 408 -30.55 71.36 13.63
C LEU A 408 -30.54 72.59 14.58
N LYS A 409 -29.60 72.67 15.55
CA LYS A 409 -29.43 73.84 16.39
C LYS A 409 -29.01 75.05 15.59
N ARG A 410 -28.13 74.91 14.57
CA ARG A 410 -27.76 75.96 13.65
C ARG A 410 -28.94 76.50 12.81
N LYS A 411 -29.78 75.55 12.26
CA LYS A 411 -31.00 75.90 11.49
C LYS A 411 -32.03 76.63 12.42
N LYS A 412 -32.19 76.22 13.69
CA LYS A 412 -33.09 76.87 14.67
C LYS A 412 -32.60 78.25 15.03
N ARG A 413 -31.25 78.47 15.24
CA ARG A 413 -30.68 79.79 15.47
C ARG A 413 -30.85 80.74 14.28
N ARG A 414 -30.65 80.21 13.00
CA ARG A 414 -30.89 80.99 11.78
C ARG A 414 -32.36 81.39 11.60
N LYS A 415 -33.29 80.56 11.97
CA LYS A 415 -34.76 80.81 11.90
C LYS A 415 -35.17 81.82 12.97
N ASN A 416 -34.56 81.87 14.14
CA ASN A 416 -34.80 82.84 15.18
C ASN A 416 -34.20 84.22 14.86
N TYR A 417 -33.03 84.24 14.19
CA TYR A 417 -32.43 85.51 13.71
C TYR A 417 -33.28 86.19 12.61
N ARG A 418 -33.97 85.41 11.76
CA ARG A 418 -34.87 85.96 10.71
C ARG A 418 -36.21 86.48 11.23
N LYS A 419 -36.59 86.14 12.49
CA LYS A 419 -37.84 86.61 13.13
C LYS A 419 -37.69 87.82 14.03
N LYS A 420 -36.49 88.44 14.13
CA LYS A 420 -36.36 89.74 14.84
C LYS A 420 -36.82 90.87 13.92
N PRO A 421 -37.85 91.64 14.36
CA PRO A 421 -38.32 92.81 13.61
C PRO A 421 -37.17 93.81 13.51
N LYS A 422 -36.93 94.37 12.28
CA LYS A 422 -36.09 95.54 12.09
C LYS A 422 -36.75 96.68 12.82
N LYS A 423 -36.07 97.25 13.84
CA LYS A 423 -36.40 98.58 14.39
C LYS A 423 -35.95 99.64 13.41
#